data_c8f07bcc636ef65f0c031646d97117eb
#
_entry.id   c8f07bcc636ef65f0c031646d97117eb
#
_cell.length_a   1.000
_cell.length_b   1.000
_cell.length_c   1.000
_cell.angle_alpha   90.00
_cell.angle_beta   90.00
_cell.angle_gamma   90.00
#
_symmetry.space_group_name_H-M   'P 1'
#
loop_
_entity.id
_entity.type
_entity.pdbx_description
1 polymer ?
#
loop_
_entity_poly.entity_id
_entity_poly.type
_entity_poly.pdbx_seq_one_letter_code
_entity_poly.pdbx_strand_id
1 'polypeptide(L)'
;MRQRDTILIVDDMEINRVILDGLFQEEYHLLEAENGEQALLLLRQYHENIAIMLLDVVMPVMDGYKVLQEMGANGLLDEVPVVVITADNSLEGELRAFDLGASDIIVKPFEPHVVKRRVHNIIELYLHKHNLEDMVEQQAQKLRESNDVLVDALSSVIEYRSLESGQHIKRIRLLTQVLLEEVCRNCPEYGLDKKKIEVIASASALHDIGKIAIEDKILNKPGRLTAEEFEI
;
A
#
# COMPACT_ATOMS: atom_id res chain seq x y z
N MET A 1 -8.36 8.20 -8.83
CA MET A 1 -7.93 6.86 -9.29
C MET A 1 -7.72 6.90 -10.78
N ARG A 2 -6.56 6.54 -11.29
CA ARG A 2 -6.39 6.29 -12.74
C ARG A 2 -7.09 4.97 -13.04
N GLN A 3 -7.96 4.99 -14.05
CA GLN A 3 -8.64 3.79 -14.50
C GLN A 3 -7.61 2.95 -15.27
N ARG A 4 -7.30 1.74 -14.80
CA ARG A 4 -6.48 0.78 -15.54
C ARG A 4 -7.38 0.17 -16.61
N ASP A 5 -7.22 0.62 -17.83
CA ASP A 5 -8.09 0.31 -18.96
C ASP A 5 -7.34 -0.31 -20.14
N THR A 6 -6.13 -0.74 -19.93
CA THR A 6 -5.25 -1.27 -20.98
C THR A 6 -4.93 -2.75 -20.74
N ILE A 7 -5.05 -3.57 -21.77
CA ILE A 7 -4.58 -4.97 -21.76
C ILE A 7 -3.32 -5.05 -22.60
N LEU A 8 -2.26 -5.66 -22.05
CA LEU A 8 -1.03 -5.98 -22.78
C LEU A 8 -1.09 -7.41 -23.27
N ILE A 9 -1.09 -7.61 -24.60
CA ILE A 9 -1.10 -8.91 -25.27
C ILE A 9 0.33 -9.20 -25.75
N VAL A 10 0.89 -10.34 -25.30
CA VAL A 10 2.26 -10.75 -25.60
C VAL A 10 2.24 -12.14 -26.23
N ASP A 11 2.44 -12.24 -27.51
CA ASP A 11 2.46 -13.49 -28.27
C ASP A 11 3.26 -13.26 -29.57
N ASP A 12 4.14 -14.17 -29.96
CA ASP A 12 4.95 -14.01 -31.17
C ASP A 12 4.15 -14.21 -32.47
N MET A 13 3.02 -14.90 -32.38
CA MET A 13 2.15 -15.16 -33.52
C MET A 13 1.08 -14.05 -33.66
N GLU A 14 1.13 -13.30 -34.75
CA GLU A 14 0.17 -12.24 -35.07
C GLU A 14 -1.29 -12.74 -35.02
N ILE A 15 -1.55 -13.96 -35.50
CA ILE A 15 -2.92 -14.53 -35.48
C ILE A 15 -3.48 -14.66 -34.06
N ASN A 16 -2.66 -14.99 -33.08
CA ASN A 16 -3.09 -15.08 -31.69
C ASN A 16 -3.39 -13.70 -31.10
N ARG A 17 -2.56 -12.70 -31.41
CA ARG A 17 -2.79 -11.32 -31.01
C ARG A 17 -4.08 -10.78 -31.59
N VAL A 18 -4.34 -11.00 -32.88
CA VAL A 18 -5.60 -10.58 -33.55
C VAL A 18 -6.83 -11.25 -32.92
N ILE A 19 -6.76 -12.53 -32.55
CA ILE A 19 -7.87 -13.22 -31.86
C ILE A 19 -8.14 -12.59 -30.50
N LEU A 20 -7.11 -12.34 -29.71
CA LEU A 20 -7.24 -11.71 -28.38
C LEU A 20 -7.67 -10.26 -28.48
N ASP A 21 -7.12 -9.51 -29.47
CA ASP A 21 -7.56 -8.14 -29.78
C ASP A 21 -9.07 -8.10 -30.02
N GLY A 22 -9.58 -8.95 -30.90
CA GLY A 22 -11.01 -9.03 -31.21
C GLY A 22 -11.92 -9.35 -30.01
N LEU A 23 -11.38 -9.91 -28.90
CA LEU A 23 -12.14 -10.16 -27.68
C LEU A 23 -12.30 -8.92 -26.80
N PHE A 24 -11.32 -8.02 -26.80
CA PHE A 24 -11.21 -6.97 -25.80
C PHE A 24 -11.23 -5.54 -26.33
N GLN A 25 -11.04 -5.32 -27.65
CA GLN A 25 -10.95 -3.98 -28.28
C GLN A 25 -12.16 -3.06 -28.04
N GLU A 26 -13.34 -3.61 -27.75
CA GLU A 26 -14.52 -2.81 -27.47
C GLU A 26 -14.55 -2.23 -26.05
N GLU A 27 -13.77 -2.83 -25.11
CA GLU A 27 -13.84 -2.52 -23.68
C GLU A 27 -12.52 -1.95 -23.13
N TYR A 28 -11.38 -2.26 -23.77
CA TYR A 28 -10.03 -1.93 -23.31
C TYR A 28 -9.17 -1.32 -24.42
N HIS A 29 -8.23 -0.50 -24.03
CA HIS A 29 -7.10 -0.17 -24.89
C HIS A 29 -6.15 -1.36 -24.96
N LEU A 30 -5.58 -1.61 -26.13
CA LEU A 30 -4.73 -2.77 -26.32
C LEU A 30 -3.32 -2.34 -26.67
N LEU A 31 -2.33 -2.98 -26.02
CA LEU A 31 -0.93 -2.91 -26.35
C LEU A 31 -0.47 -4.29 -26.76
N GLU A 32 0.34 -4.37 -27.82
CA GLU A 32 0.87 -5.63 -28.32
C GLU A 32 2.39 -5.68 -28.21
N ALA A 33 2.90 -6.88 -27.90
CA ALA A 33 4.30 -7.20 -27.95
C ALA A 33 4.53 -8.58 -28.62
N GLU A 34 5.58 -8.71 -29.41
CA GLU A 34 5.90 -9.93 -30.15
C GLU A 34 6.91 -10.82 -29.39
N ASN A 35 7.44 -10.36 -28.28
CA ASN A 35 8.40 -11.08 -27.44
C ASN A 35 8.48 -10.45 -26.05
N GLY A 36 9.17 -11.15 -25.12
CA GLY A 36 9.28 -10.72 -23.75
C GLY A 36 10.06 -9.40 -23.55
N GLU A 37 11.04 -9.07 -24.40
CA GLU A 37 11.78 -7.81 -24.27
C GLU A 37 10.89 -6.60 -24.57
N GLN A 38 10.09 -6.68 -25.64
CA GLN A 38 9.10 -5.64 -25.95
C GLN A 38 8.06 -5.52 -24.84
N ALA A 39 7.59 -6.66 -24.29
CA ALA A 39 6.64 -6.65 -23.18
C ALA A 39 7.20 -5.90 -21.97
N LEU A 40 8.44 -6.17 -21.57
CA LEU A 40 9.07 -5.47 -20.43
C LEU A 40 9.30 -3.98 -20.70
N LEU A 41 9.56 -3.58 -21.94
CA LEU A 41 9.65 -2.15 -22.30
C LEU A 41 8.30 -1.45 -22.15
N LEU A 42 7.21 -2.07 -22.64
CA LEU A 42 5.86 -1.53 -22.50
C LEU A 42 5.42 -1.49 -21.04
N LEU A 43 5.71 -2.52 -20.25
CA LEU A 43 5.44 -2.53 -18.81
C LEU A 43 6.15 -1.37 -18.10
N ARG A 44 7.44 -1.14 -18.37
CA ARG A 44 8.17 -0.01 -17.75
C ARG A 44 7.56 1.36 -18.06
N GLN A 45 6.96 1.50 -19.24
CA GLN A 45 6.38 2.75 -19.70
C GLN A 45 4.91 2.94 -19.27
N TYR A 46 4.12 1.86 -19.20
CA TYR A 46 2.66 1.91 -19.07
C TYR A 46 2.08 1.09 -17.93
N HIS A 47 2.88 0.50 -17.00
CA HIS A 47 2.37 -0.39 -15.94
C HIS A 47 1.22 0.22 -15.13
N GLU A 48 1.21 1.54 -14.90
CA GLU A 48 0.13 2.23 -14.19
C GLU A 48 -1.23 2.18 -14.92
N ASN A 49 -1.23 1.99 -16.23
CA ASN A 49 -2.43 1.92 -17.07
C ASN A 49 -2.84 0.48 -17.39
N ILE A 50 -1.89 -0.49 -17.28
CA ILE A 50 -2.15 -1.88 -17.63
C ILE A 50 -2.98 -2.55 -16.54
N ALA A 51 -4.17 -3.02 -16.93
CA ALA A 51 -5.08 -3.78 -16.07
C ALA A 51 -4.68 -5.25 -15.93
N ILE A 52 -4.12 -5.83 -17.01
CA ILE A 52 -3.70 -7.24 -17.07
C ILE A 52 -2.75 -7.46 -18.24
N MET A 53 -1.86 -8.43 -18.12
CA MET A 53 -1.05 -8.93 -19.23
C MET A 53 -1.48 -10.35 -19.60
N LEU A 54 -1.69 -10.58 -20.89
CA LEU A 54 -1.88 -11.90 -21.51
C LEU A 54 -0.57 -12.33 -22.14
N LEU A 55 0.06 -13.39 -21.62
CA LEU A 55 1.44 -13.72 -21.91
C LEU A 55 1.58 -15.12 -22.47
N ASP A 56 2.07 -15.27 -23.72
CA ASP A 56 2.53 -16.56 -24.20
C ASP A 56 3.87 -16.96 -23.55
N VAL A 57 4.04 -18.24 -23.32
CA VAL A 57 5.28 -18.80 -22.76
C VAL A 57 6.34 -18.98 -23.84
N VAL A 58 5.94 -19.52 -25.00
CA VAL A 58 6.88 -19.94 -26.04
C VAL A 58 7.06 -18.83 -27.07
N MET A 59 8.07 -18.01 -26.88
CA MET A 59 8.38 -16.88 -27.76
C MET A 59 9.89 -16.79 -28.04
N PRO A 60 10.27 -16.24 -29.21
CA PRO A 60 11.68 -15.96 -29.51
C PRO A 60 12.24 -14.82 -28.64
N VAL A 61 13.55 -14.68 -28.60
CA VAL A 61 14.32 -13.65 -27.91
C VAL A 61 14.24 -13.77 -26.39
N MET A 62 13.03 -13.68 -25.80
CA MET A 62 12.76 -13.84 -24.37
C MET A 62 11.43 -14.57 -24.18
N ASP A 63 11.47 -15.71 -23.50
CA ASP A 63 10.29 -16.52 -23.18
C ASP A 63 9.44 -15.90 -22.07
N GLY A 64 8.17 -16.36 -21.93
CA GLY A 64 7.25 -15.84 -20.94
C GLY A 64 7.65 -16.12 -19.49
N TYR A 65 8.35 -17.22 -19.20
CA TYR A 65 8.84 -17.50 -17.85
C TYR A 65 9.88 -16.47 -17.40
N LYS A 66 10.73 -16.03 -18.32
CA LYS A 66 11.72 -15.00 -18.02
C LYS A 66 11.08 -13.63 -17.82
N VAL A 67 10.00 -13.33 -18.55
CA VAL A 67 9.20 -12.12 -18.29
C VAL A 67 8.62 -12.15 -16.87
N LEU A 68 8.02 -13.27 -16.44
CA LEU A 68 7.50 -13.42 -15.07
C LEU A 68 8.60 -13.25 -14.02
N GLN A 69 9.79 -13.82 -14.23
CA GLN A 69 10.92 -13.65 -13.31
C GLN A 69 11.35 -12.19 -13.17
N GLU A 70 11.47 -11.48 -14.29
CA GLU A 70 11.84 -10.05 -14.29
C GLU A 70 10.76 -9.18 -13.63
N MET A 71 9.49 -9.49 -13.87
CA MET A 71 8.38 -8.81 -13.19
C MET A 71 8.40 -9.04 -11.69
N GLY A 72 8.62 -10.28 -11.23
CA GLY A 72 8.73 -10.63 -9.81
C GLY A 72 9.90 -9.92 -9.14
N ALA A 73 11.08 -9.90 -9.79
CA ALA A 73 12.26 -9.22 -9.26
C ALA A 73 12.08 -7.70 -9.09
N ASN A 74 11.19 -7.09 -9.88
CA ASN A 74 10.90 -5.66 -9.86
C ASN A 74 9.60 -5.28 -9.14
N GLY A 75 8.88 -6.25 -8.52
CA GLY A 75 7.63 -6.02 -7.81
C GLY A 75 6.41 -5.73 -8.70
N LEU A 76 6.55 -5.90 -10.03
CA LEU A 76 5.48 -5.59 -10.98
C LEU A 76 4.32 -6.59 -10.95
N LEU A 77 4.53 -7.81 -10.44
CA LEU A 77 3.47 -8.82 -10.29
C LEU A 77 2.41 -8.43 -9.25
N ASP A 78 2.77 -7.62 -8.27
CA ASP A 78 1.81 -7.07 -7.31
C ASP A 78 0.92 -5.98 -7.93
N GLU A 79 1.39 -5.35 -9.00
CA GLU A 79 0.70 -4.26 -9.68
C GLU A 79 -0.09 -4.72 -10.92
N VAL A 80 0.49 -5.61 -11.72
CA VAL A 80 -0.09 -6.07 -12.99
C VAL A 80 -0.26 -7.59 -12.96
N PRO A 81 -1.51 -8.08 -12.91
CA PRO A 81 -1.78 -9.51 -13.00
C PRO A 81 -1.40 -10.06 -14.36
N VAL A 82 -0.92 -11.31 -14.37
CA VAL A 82 -0.50 -11.99 -15.59
C VAL A 82 -1.30 -13.26 -15.78
N VAL A 83 -1.95 -13.38 -16.94
CA VAL A 83 -2.56 -14.63 -17.41
C VAL A 83 -1.65 -15.23 -18.47
N VAL A 84 -1.11 -16.40 -18.18
CA VAL A 84 -0.30 -17.17 -19.12
C VAL A 84 -1.22 -17.89 -20.12
N ILE A 85 -0.95 -17.75 -21.42
CA ILE A 85 -1.68 -18.44 -22.49
C ILE A 85 -0.69 -19.33 -23.24
N THR A 86 -0.74 -20.65 -23.03
CA THR A 86 0.29 -21.57 -23.51
C THR A 86 -0.29 -22.79 -24.24
N ALA A 87 0.48 -23.36 -25.15
CA ALA A 87 0.19 -24.67 -25.75
C ALA A 87 0.69 -25.83 -24.87
N ASP A 88 1.55 -25.57 -23.89
CA ASP A 88 2.02 -26.58 -22.94
C ASP A 88 0.94 -26.84 -21.89
N ASN A 89 0.40 -28.08 -21.88
CA ASN A 89 -0.58 -28.56 -20.92
C ASN A 89 0.04 -29.49 -19.87
N SER A 90 1.36 -29.47 -19.72
CA SER A 90 2.05 -30.26 -18.71
C SER A 90 1.83 -29.69 -17.31
N LEU A 91 1.66 -30.55 -16.33
CA LEU A 91 1.55 -30.15 -14.92
C LEU A 91 2.81 -29.38 -14.46
N GLU A 92 3.97 -29.73 -15.00
CA GLU A 92 5.24 -29.07 -14.67
C GLU A 92 5.26 -27.61 -15.18
N GLY A 93 4.78 -27.37 -16.42
CA GLY A 93 4.64 -26.03 -16.98
C GLY A 93 3.65 -25.17 -16.21
N GLU A 94 2.51 -25.74 -15.82
CA GLU A 94 1.50 -25.03 -14.99
C GLU A 94 2.07 -24.64 -13.62
N LEU A 95 2.67 -25.59 -12.89
CA LEU A 95 3.27 -25.33 -11.59
C LEU A 95 4.36 -24.25 -11.68
N ARG A 96 5.22 -24.34 -12.69
CA ARG A 96 6.28 -23.35 -12.91
C ARG A 96 5.73 -21.94 -13.14
N ALA A 97 4.65 -21.80 -13.92
CA ALA A 97 4.05 -20.49 -14.17
C ALA A 97 3.46 -19.90 -12.88
N PHE A 98 2.74 -20.69 -12.07
CA PHE A 98 2.21 -20.24 -10.78
C PHE A 98 3.32 -19.91 -9.77
N ASP A 99 4.38 -20.73 -9.68
CA ASP A 99 5.53 -20.47 -8.81
C ASP A 99 6.26 -19.16 -9.19
N LEU A 100 6.21 -18.76 -10.44
CA LEU A 100 6.74 -17.49 -10.94
C LEU A 100 5.76 -16.32 -10.80
N GLY A 101 4.55 -16.55 -10.26
CA GLY A 101 3.59 -15.50 -9.93
C GLY A 101 2.53 -15.24 -10.99
N ALA A 102 2.29 -16.14 -11.94
CA ALA A 102 1.14 -16.03 -12.83
C ALA A 102 -0.17 -16.08 -12.04
N SER A 103 -1.11 -15.21 -12.39
CA SER A 103 -2.44 -15.14 -11.75
C SER A 103 -3.39 -16.23 -12.22
N ASP A 104 -3.26 -16.66 -13.47
CA ASP A 104 -4.03 -17.78 -14.05
C ASP A 104 -3.30 -18.32 -15.29
N ILE A 105 -3.73 -19.51 -15.75
CA ILE A 105 -3.19 -20.17 -16.94
C ILE A 105 -4.34 -20.61 -17.85
N ILE A 106 -4.21 -20.33 -19.13
CA ILE A 106 -5.14 -20.74 -20.18
C ILE A 106 -4.40 -21.57 -21.22
N VAL A 107 -4.82 -22.80 -21.40
CA VAL A 107 -4.21 -23.72 -22.37
C VAL A 107 -4.83 -23.52 -23.75
N LYS A 108 -4.01 -23.45 -24.80
CA LYS A 108 -4.41 -23.43 -26.22
C LYS A 108 -4.76 -24.87 -26.68
N PRO A 109 -5.82 -25.08 -27.51
CA PRO A 109 -6.80 -24.11 -27.97
C PRO A 109 -7.80 -23.73 -26.90
N PHE A 110 -8.21 -22.47 -26.87
CA PHE A 110 -9.12 -21.92 -25.87
C PHE A 110 -10.44 -21.45 -26.45
N GLU A 111 -11.49 -21.45 -25.64
CA GLU A 111 -12.79 -20.89 -25.96
C GLU A 111 -12.81 -19.39 -25.65
N PRO A 112 -13.11 -18.51 -26.64
CA PRO A 112 -13.10 -17.05 -26.47
C PRO A 112 -13.88 -16.54 -25.27
N HIS A 113 -15.08 -17.07 -25.04
CA HIS A 113 -15.93 -16.66 -23.91
C HIS A 113 -15.31 -17.02 -22.55
N VAL A 114 -14.58 -18.15 -22.48
CA VAL A 114 -13.89 -18.56 -21.24
C VAL A 114 -12.72 -17.62 -20.94
N VAL A 115 -11.93 -17.29 -21.96
CA VAL A 115 -10.83 -16.31 -21.82
C VAL A 115 -11.36 -14.98 -21.33
N LYS A 116 -12.38 -14.43 -22.01
CA LYS A 116 -12.99 -13.15 -21.66
C LYS A 116 -13.46 -13.15 -20.20
N ARG A 117 -14.14 -14.20 -19.77
CA ARG A 117 -14.64 -14.31 -18.39
C ARG A 117 -13.54 -14.39 -17.35
N ARG A 118 -12.48 -15.20 -17.60
CA ARG A 118 -11.34 -15.33 -16.70
C ARG A 118 -10.58 -14.01 -16.55
N VAL A 119 -10.29 -13.35 -17.66
CA VAL A 119 -9.62 -12.04 -17.69
C VAL A 119 -10.41 -11.01 -16.89
N HIS A 120 -11.72 -10.88 -17.12
CA HIS A 120 -12.57 -9.96 -16.36
C HIS A 120 -12.56 -10.24 -14.86
N ASN A 121 -12.71 -11.51 -14.45
CA ASN A 121 -12.69 -11.88 -13.04
C ASN A 121 -11.36 -11.51 -12.36
N ILE A 122 -10.24 -11.68 -13.06
CA ILE A 122 -8.90 -11.35 -12.53
C ILE A 122 -8.76 -9.82 -12.42
N ILE A 123 -9.16 -9.05 -13.44
CA ILE A 123 -9.14 -7.60 -13.39
C ILE A 123 -10.00 -7.10 -12.22
N GLU A 124 -11.23 -7.59 -12.06
CA GLU A 124 -12.10 -7.24 -10.93
C GLU A 124 -11.44 -7.55 -9.58
N LEU A 125 -10.87 -8.74 -9.43
CA LEU A 125 -10.21 -9.15 -8.19
C LEU A 125 -9.06 -8.21 -7.82
N TYR A 126 -8.21 -7.87 -8.78
CA TYR A 126 -7.09 -6.96 -8.57
C TYR A 126 -7.55 -5.52 -8.26
N LEU A 127 -8.57 -5.02 -8.95
CA LEU A 127 -9.17 -3.72 -8.65
C LEU A 127 -9.75 -3.67 -7.24
N HIS A 128 -10.47 -4.73 -6.83
CA HIS A 128 -11.01 -4.82 -5.48
C HIS A 128 -9.91 -4.89 -4.42
N LYS A 129 -8.83 -5.66 -4.64
CA LYS A 129 -7.68 -5.74 -3.74
C LYS A 129 -7.08 -4.35 -3.51
N HIS A 130 -6.75 -3.61 -4.58
CA HIS A 130 -6.15 -2.28 -4.47
C HIS A 130 -7.09 -1.26 -3.82
N ASN A 131 -8.39 -1.32 -4.14
CA ASN A 131 -9.39 -0.46 -3.50
C ASN A 131 -9.47 -0.71 -1.99
N LEU A 132 -9.40 -1.98 -1.55
CA LEU A 132 -9.38 -2.32 -0.14
C LEU A 132 -8.11 -1.82 0.56
N GLU A 133 -6.95 -1.96 -0.07
CA GLU A 133 -5.67 -1.46 0.45
C GLU A 133 -5.73 0.07 0.64
N ASP A 134 -6.20 0.81 -0.36
CA ASP A 134 -6.40 2.27 -0.28
C ASP A 134 -7.40 2.65 0.82
N MET A 135 -8.51 1.92 0.93
CA MET A 135 -9.52 2.18 1.97
C MET A 135 -8.96 1.93 3.37
N VAL A 136 -8.17 0.88 3.56
CA VAL A 136 -7.51 0.58 4.85
C VAL A 136 -6.54 1.69 5.24
N GLU A 137 -5.70 2.16 4.32
CA GLU A 137 -4.76 3.25 4.60
C GLU A 137 -5.51 4.56 4.92
N GLN A 138 -6.58 4.89 4.16
CA GLN A 138 -7.41 6.06 4.44
C GLN A 138 -8.10 5.96 5.81
N GLN A 139 -8.61 4.80 6.19
CA GLN A 139 -9.22 4.58 7.50
C GLN A 139 -8.19 4.70 8.63
N ALA A 140 -7.00 4.12 8.44
CA ALA A 140 -5.92 4.25 9.40
C ALA A 140 -5.50 5.71 9.60
N GLN A 141 -5.42 6.49 8.51
CA GLN A 141 -5.10 7.91 8.58
C GLN A 141 -6.18 8.71 9.31
N LYS A 142 -7.47 8.50 9.00
CA LYS A 142 -8.58 9.16 9.69
C LYS A 142 -8.62 8.84 11.19
N LEU A 143 -8.29 7.59 11.54
CA LEU A 143 -8.22 7.18 12.95
C LEU A 143 -7.11 7.91 13.69
N ARG A 144 -5.92 8.05 13.07
CA ARG A 144 -4.80 8.83 13.64
C ARG A 144 -5.21 10.29 13.87
N GLU A 145 -5.78 10.94 12.87
CA GLU A 145 -6.24 12.32 12.96
C GLU A 145 -7.31 12.51 14.06
N SER A 146 -8.27 11.57 14.17
CA SER A 146 -9.27 11.58 15.21
C SER A 146 -8.66 11.42 16.61
N ASN A 147 -7.69 10.52 16.77
CA ASN A 147 -6.97 10.34 18.03
C ASN A 147 -6.19 11.60 18.42
N ASP A 148 -5.52 12.26 17.49
CA ASP A 148 -4.80 13.50 17.76
C ASP A 148 -5.74 14.62 18.24
N VAL A 149 -6.92 14.75 17.63
CA VAL A 149 -7.95 15.70 18.07
C VAL A 149 -8.42 15.38 19.50
N LEU A 150 -8.64 14.11 19.84
CA LEU A 150 -9.02 13.69 21.19
C LEU A 150 -7.93 13.98 22.22
N VAL A 151 -6.67 13.68 21.89
CA VAL A 151 -5.51 13.98 22.73
C VAL A 151 -5.41 15.49 22.97
N ASP A 152 -5.53 16.31 21.94
CA ASP A 152 -5.49 17.78 22.04
C ASP A 152 -6.64 18.32 22.90
N ALA A 153 -7.85 17.79 22.73
CA ALA A 153 -9.01 18.20 23.51
C ALA A 153 -8.85 17.86 25.01
N LEU A 154 -8.43 16.63 25.33
CA LEU A 154 -8.18 16.20 26.71
C LEU A 154 -7.07 17.04 27.36
N SER A 155 -5.98 17.22 26.66
CA SER A 155 -4.85 18.01 27.16
C SER A 155 -5.26 19.48 27.40
N SER A 156 -6.07 20.07 26.52
CA SER A 156 -6.57 21.44 26.68
C SER A 156 -7.48 21.60 27.92
N VAL A 157 -8.28 20.56 28.24
CA VAL A 157 -9.09 20.57 29.47
C VAL A 157 -8.21 20.57 30.72
N ILE A 158 -7.11 19.82 30.71
CA ILE A 158 -6.17 19.72 31.82
C ILE A 158 -5.42 21.05 32.03
N GLU A 159 -4.91 21.64 30.93
CA GLU A 159 -4.24 22.94 30.97
C GLU A 159 -5.17 24.05 31.51
N TYR A 160 -6.45 24.07 31.08
CA TYR A 160 -7.42 25.01 31.57
C TYR A 160 -7.63 24.92 33.09
N ARG A 161 -7.62 23.69 33.67
CA ARG A 161 -7.71 23.49 35.11
C ARG A 161 -6.47 23.94 35.87
N SER A 162 -5.29 23.81 35.29
CA SER A 162 -3.99 24.15 35.93
C SER A 162 -3.53 25.58 35.64
N LEU A 163 -4.39 26.43 35.04
CA LEU A 163 -4.09 27.83 34.67
C LEU A 163 -2.86 27.98 33.76
N GLU A 164 -2.47 26.91 33.06
CA GLU A 164 -1.39 26.93 32.07
C GLU A 164 -1.88 27.48 30.73
N SER A 165 -0.94 28.02 29.92
CA SER A 165 -1.30 28.60 28.63
C SER A 165 -1.51 27.50 27.59
N GLY A 166 -2.61 27.51 26.81
CA GLY A 166 -2.91 26.53 25.75
C GLY A 166 -1.87 26.38 24.63
N GLN A 167 -0.72 27.03 24.75
CA GLN A 167 0.45 26.84 23.86
C GLN A 167 1.48 25.87 24.42
N HIS A 168 1.35 25.46 25.69
CA HIS A 168 2.32 24.58 26.35
C HIS A 168 2.38 23.19 25.69
N ILE A 169 1.22 22.58 25.44
CA ILE A 169 1.12 21.28 24.79
C ILE A 169 1.74 21.26 23.40
N LYS A 170 1.44 22.29 22.59
CA LYS A 170 2.02 22.40 21.23
C LYS A 170 3.54 22.48 21.27
N ARG A 171 4.10 23.21 22.25
CA ARG A 171 5.54 23.32 22.45
C ARG A 171 6.15 22.01 22.90
N ILE A 172 5.55 21.30 23.84
CA ILE A 172 6.05 19.99 24.30
C ILE A 172 6.08 18.99 23.15
N ARG A 173 4.96 18.87 22.39
CA ARG A 173 4.90 17.97 21.23
C ARG A 173 6.01 18.29 20.22
N LEU A 174 6.19 19.54 19.83
CA LEU A 174 7.22 19.97 18.89
C LEU A 174 8.63 19.68 19.43
N LEU A 175 8.91 20.03 20.69
CA LEU A 175 10.22 19.79 21.30
C LEU A 175 10.51 18.28 21.40
N THR A 176 9.53 17.47 21.77
CA THR A 176 9.66 16.01 21.82
C THR A 176 9.98 15.45 20.43
N GLN A 177 9.29 15.93 19.40
CA GLN A 177 9.56 15.49 18.03
C GLN A 177 10.98 15.85 17.60
N VAL A 178 11.41 17.10 17.77
CA VAL A 178 12.76 17.55 17.39
C VAL A 178 13.85 16.79 18.13
N LEU A 179 13.66 16.54 19.44
CA LEU A 179 14.61 15.76 20.25
C LEU A 179 14.71 14.31 19.78
N LEU A 180 13.56 13.68 19.49
CA LEU A 180 13.56 12.28 19.03
C LEU A 180 14.11 12.15 17.60
N GLU A 181 13.90 13.09 16.73
CA GLU A 181 14.53 13.14 15.40
C GLU A 181 16.06 13.22 15.52
N GLU A 182 16.57 14.02 16.48
CA GLU A 182 18.00 14.12 16.71
C GLU A 182 18.56 12.84 17.37
N VAL A 183 17.83 12.23 18.29
CA VAL A 183 18.19 10.90 18.87
C VAL A 183 18.21 9.84 17.76
N CYS A 184 17.25 9.83 16.86
CA CYS A 184 17.21 8.89 15.72
C CYS A 184 18.45 9.01 14.83
N ARG A 185 18.97 10.23 14.62
CA ARG A 185 20.18 10.46 13.82
C ARG A 185 21.48 10.03 14.53
N ASN A 186 21.58 10.29 15.84
CA ASN A 186 22.83 10.13 16.56
C ASN A 186 22.94 8.82 17.35
N CYS A 187 21.81 8.15 17.60
CA CYS A 187 21.73 6.96 18.46
C CYS A 187 20.84 5.88 17.79
N PRO A 188 21.31 5.25 16.70
CA PRO A 188 20.52 4.25 15.95
C PRO A 188 20.18 3.02 16.78
N GLU A 189 20.87 2.76 17.88
CA GLU A 189 20.62 1.65 18.82
C GLU A 189 19.23 1.68 19.46
N TYR A 190 18.58 2.85 19.53
CA TYR A 190 17.19 2.95 20.04
C TYR A 190 16.14 2.48 19.03
N GLY A 191 16.49 2.24 17.77
CA GLY A 191 15.59 1.71 16.75
C GLY A 191 14.34 2.56 16.55
N LEU A 192 14.47 3.89 16.65
CA LEU A 192 13.38 4.85 16.41
C LEU A 192 13.19 4.99 14.91
N ASP A 193 11.95 4.86 14.48
CA ASP A 193 11.50 5.20 13.14
C ASP A 193 10.52 6.39 13.19
N LYS A 194 10.17 6.92 12.03
CA LYS A 194 9.28 8.07 11.93
C LYS A 194 7.93 7.83 12.62
N LYS A 195 7.36 6.63 12.49
CA LYS A 195 6.07 6.27 13.11
C LYS A 195 6.15 6.28 14.64
N LYS A 196 7.23 5.72 15.21
CA LYS A 196 7.46 5.74 16.66
C LYS A 196 7.64 7.17 17.18
N ILE A 197 8.39 8.01 16.45
CA ILE A 197 8.59 9.42 16.82
C ILE A 197 7.26 10.14 16.85
N GLU A 198 6.40 10.00 15.84
CA GLU A 198 5.06 10.60 15.79
C GLU A 198 4.18 10.17 16.97
N VAL A 199 4.15 8.87 17.30
CA VAL A 199 3.39 8.33 18.42
C VAL A 199 3.87 8.90 19.75
N ILE A 200 5.18 8.92 20.01
CA ILE A 200 5.75 9.44 21.25
C ILE A 200 5.50 10.95 21.38
N ALA A 201 5.68 11.70 20.29
CA ALA A 201 5.39 13.12 20.28
C ALA A 201 3.91 13.42 20.52
N SER A 202 2.98 12.65 19.97
CA SER A 202 1.55 12.78 20.28
C SER A 202 1.26 12.43 21.73
N ALA A 203 1.80 11.32 22.25
CA ALA A 203 1.62 10.89 23.63
C ALA A 203 2.20 11.88 24.65
N SER A 204 3.24 12.64 24.30
CA SER A 204 3.83 13.64 25.18
C SER A 204 2.86 14.75 25.60
N ALA A 205 1.82 14.99 24.80
CA ALA A 205 0.76 15.93 25.14
C ALA A 205 -0.05 15.50 26.40
N LEU A 206 -0.03 14.21 26.72
CA LEU A 206 -0.74 13.64 27.87
C LEU A 206 0.13 13.52 29.14
N HIS A 207 1.34 14.09 29.16
CA HIS A 207 2.28 13.97 30.29
C HIS A 207 1.66 14.39 31.63
N ASP A 208 0.72 15.29 31.62
CA ASP A 208 0.02 15.84 32.78
C ASP A 208 -1.38 15.25 33.02
N ILE A 209 -1.75 14.15 32.34
CA ILE A 209 -3.10 13.55 32.44
C ILE A 209 -3.48 13.21 33.89
N GLY A 210 -2.52 12.90 34.72
CA GLY A 210 -2.71 12.63 36.15
C GLY A 210 -3.30 13.81 36.93
N LYS A 211 -3.15 15.04 36.46
CA LYS A 211 -3.75 16.22 37.10
C LYS A 211 -5.30 16.17 37.17
N ILE A 212 -5.92 15.33 36.34
CA ILE A 212 -7.39 15.11 36.41
C ILE A 212 -7.83 14.56 37.75
N ALA A 213 -7.01 13.74 38.40
CA ALA A 213 -7.32 13.10 39.68
C ALA A 213 -7.10 14.05 40.90
N ILE A 214 -6.39 15.17 40.72
CA ILE A 214 -6.06 16.10 41.80
C ILE A 214 -7.18 17.11 42.01
N GLU A 215 -7.57 17.32 43.25
CA GLU A 215 -8.60 18.33 43.61
C GLU A 215 -8.09 19.76 43.31
N ASP A 216 -8.96 20.63 42.82
CA ASP A 216 -8.60 22.00 42.43
C ASP A 216 -7.98 22.82 43.58
N LYS A 217 -8.42 22.55 44.85
CA LYS A 217 -7.85 23.19 46.03
C LYS A 217 -6.38 22.88 46.27
N ILE A 218 -5.91 21.72 45.79
CA ILE A 218 -4.51 21.30 45.87
C ILE A 218 -3.78 21.75 44.59
N LEU A 219 -4.35 21.47 43.42
CA LEU A 219 -3.75 21.78 42.13
C LEU A 219 -3.46 23.28 41.96
N ASN A 220 -4.39 24.14 42.41
CA ASN A 220 -4.28 25.60 42.26
C ASN A 220 -4.00 26.32 43.62
N LYS A 221 -3.41 25.60 44.60
CA LYS A 221 -3.09 26.17 45.90
C LYS A 221 -2.09 27.32 45.80
N PRO A 222 -2.42 28.52 46.28
CA PRO A 222 -1.46 29.59 46.33
C PRO A 222 -0.43 29.34 47.43
N GLY A 223 0.76 28.85 47.08
CA GLY A 223 1.84 28.58 48.02
C GLY A 223 2.35 27.14 47.97
N ARG A 224 3.13 26.74 48.97
CA ARG A 224 3.69 25.38 49.04
C ARG A 224 2.66 24.38 49.52
N LEU A 225 2.70 23.18 48.94
CA LEU A 225 1.92 22.03 49.43
C LEU A 225 2.49 21.55 50.78
N THR A 226 1.62 21.06 51.66
CA THR A 226 2.06 20.28 52.82
C THR A 226 2.59 18.92 52.44
N ALA A 227 3.27 18.20 53.34
CA ALA A 227 3.75 16.86 53.03
C ALA A 227 2.57 15.91 52.69
N GLU A 228 1.46 16.01 53.35
CA GLU A 228 0.26 15.20 53.17
C GLU A 228 -0.41 15.50 51.78
N GLU A 229 -0.45 16.79 51.39
CA GLU A 229 -1.00 17.22 50.11
C GLU A 229 -0.08 16.85 48.93
N PHE A 230 1.22 16.67 49.17
CA PHE A 230 2.17 16.26 48.14
C PHE A 230 2.13 14.76 47.87
N GLU A 231 1.64 13.97 48.82
CA GLU A 231 1.50 12.50 48.72
C GLU A 231 0.23 12.07 47.96
N ILE A 232 -0.66 12.99 47.59
CA ILE A 232 -1.88 12.74 46.80
C ILE A 232 -1.54 12.65 45.30
#